data_8771eedde20e174785be720baeb9a2bb
#
_entry.id   8771eedde20e174785be720baeb9a2bb
#
_cell.length_a   1.000
_cell.length_b   1.000
_cell.length_c   1.000
_cell.angle_alpha   90.00
_cell.angle_beta   90.00
_cell.angle_gamma   90.00
#
_symmetry.space_group_name_H-M   'P 1'
#
loop_
_entity.id
_entity.type
_entity.pdbx_description
1 polymer ?
#
loop_
_entity_poly.entity_id
_entity_poly.type
_entity_poly.pdbx_seq_one_letter_code
_entity_poly.pdbx_strand_id
1 'polypeptide(L)'
;MKYVVCAFALMCTLLGVAMPAQADRCTRSLKKVQGYTVVSVTQVDGEFQGCDFGKIIRLMDGTALKCSSYGYTYAYMPDAVVFAKQATYQGKTFVMIKLLVEGELFDMEPTLLK
;
A
#
# COMPACT_ATOMS: atom_id res chain seq x y z
N MET A 1 11.57 -6.41 4.45
CA MET A 1 10.47 -5.57 4.94
C MET A 1 10.78 -4.13 4.56
N LYS A 2 9.78 -3.42 4.08
CA LYS A 2 10.02 -2.13 3.44
C LYS A 2 10.43 -1.03 4.39
N TYR A 3 9.85 -0.97 5.56
CA TYR A 3 10.24 0.04 6.54
C TYR A 3 11.64 -0.24 7.10
N VAL A 4 12.05 -1.50 7.13
CA VAL A 4 13.41 -1.85 7.53
C VAL A 4 14.39 -1.36 6.48
N VAL A 5 14.01 -1.44 5.20
CA VAL A 5 14.83 -0.93 4.11
C VAL A 5 15.02 0.58 4.25
N CYS A 6 13.98 1.32 4.61
CA CYS A 6 14.11 2.76 4.83
C CYS A 6 15.11 3.08 5.94
N ALA A 7 15.03 2.37 7.05
CA ALA A 7 15.94 2.57 8.16
C ALA A 7 17.37 2.20 7.78
N PHE A 8 17.53 1.14 7.03
CA PHE A 8 18.83 0.68 6.58
C PHE A 8 19.47 1.71 5.63
N ALA A 9 18.66 2.24 4.71
CA ALA A 9 19.13 3.25 3.79
C ALA A 9 19.63 4.49 4.53
N LEU A 10 18.96 4.85 5.61
CA LEU A 10 19.38 5.97 6.43
C LEU A 10 20.75 5.70 7.06
N MET A 11 20.97 4.50 7.53
CA MET A 11 22.26 4.11 8.08
C MET A 11 23.36 4.19 7.02
N CYS A 12 23.09 3.76 5.80
CA CYS A 12 24.03 3.88 4.71
C CYS A 12 24.43 5.34 4.48
N THR A 13 23.48 6.25 4.62
CA THR A 13 23.76 7.69 4.51
C THR A 13 24.75 8.13 5.57
N LEU A 14 24.58 7.66 6.80
CA LEU A 14 25.48 8.01 7.88
C LEU A 14 26.90 7.50 7.65
N LEU A 15 27.05 6.44 6.89
CA LEU A 15 28.34 5.90 6.54
C LEU A 15 28.95 6.58 5.29
N GLY A 16 28.28 7.59 4.75
CA GLY A 16 28.77 8.29 3.60
C GLY A 16 28.54 7.61 2.28
N VAL A 17 27.73 6.58 2.27
CA VAL A 17 27.39 5.85 1.05
C VAL A 17 26.26 6.57 0.33
N ALA A 18 26.32 6.62 -1.00
CA ALA A 18 25.28 7.25 -1.81
C ALA A 18 23.91 6.66 -1.49
N MET A 19 22.91 7.51 -1.42
CA MET A 19 21.54 7.08 -1.10
C MET A 19 20.94 6.31 -2.25
N PRO A 20 20.45 5.13 -1.98
CA PRO A 20 19.72 4.39 -3.01
C PRO A 20 18.36 5.00 -3.27
N ALA A 21 17.86 4.77 -4.48
CA ALA A 21 16.53 5.23 -4.88
C ALA A 21 15.42 4.67 -3.98
N GLN A 22 15.69 3.59 -3.26
CA GLN A 22 14.73 2.99 -2.34
C GLN A 22 14.29 3.93 -1.21
N ALA A 23 15.21 4.75 -0.70
CA ALA A 23 14.87 5.69 0.37
C ALA A 23 13.89 6.75 -0.12
N ASP A 24 14.12 7.29 -1.32
CA ASP A 24 13.20 8.26 -1.91
C ASP A 24 11.83 7.67 -2.16
N ARG A 25 11.80 6.43 -2.66
CA ARG A 25 10.55 5.73 -2.93
C ARG A 25 9.77 5.49 -1.65
N CYS A 26 10.46 5.09 -0.60
CA CYS A 26 9.83 4.85 0.69
C CYS A 26 9.24 6.15 1.26
N THR A 27 10.01 7.24 1.25
CA THR A 27 9.54 8.53 1.73
C THR A 27 8.36 9.02 0.92
N ARG A 28 8.41 8.86 -0.39
CA ARG A 28 7.34 9.29 -1.27
C ARG A 28 6.05 8.54 -0.99
N SER A 29 6.14 7.23 -0.78
CA SER A 29 4.98 6.42 -0.44
C SER A 29 4.40 6.79 0.91
N LEU A 30 5.27 7.04 1.90
CA LEU A 30 4.82 7.42 3.24
C LEU A 30 4.11 8.76 3.24
N LYS A 31 4.54 9.70 2.40
CA LYS A 31 3.86 10.99 2.30
C LYS A 31 2.44 10.84 1.81
N LYS A 32 2.19 9.90 0.92
CA LYS A 32 0.87 9.68 0.35
C LYS A 32 -0.12 9.07 1.35
N VAL A 33 0.38 8.51 2.44
CA VAL A 33 -0.47 7.90 3.46
C VAL A 33 -0.48 8.67 4.77
N GLN A 34 -0.12 9.95 4.73
CA GLN A 34 -0.24 10.79 5.92
C GLN A 34 -1.67 10.82 6.41
N GLY A 35 -1.86 10.64 7.71
CA GLY A 35 -3.18 10.60 8.31
C GLY A 35 -3.89 9.26 8.21
N TYR A 36 -3.32 8.30 7.49
CA TYR A 36 -3.87 6.96 7.38
C TYR A 36 -3.38 6.09 8.53
N THR A 37 -4.19 5.11 8.87
CA THR A 37 -3.83 4.10 9.87
C THR A 37 -3.51 2.79 9.16
N VAL A 38 -2.47 2.10 9.63
CA VAL A 38 -2.19 0.75 9.14
C VAL A 38 -3.23 -0.19 9.71
N VAL A 39 -4.03 -0.78 8.84
CA VAL A 39 -5.10 -1.69 9.24
C VAL A 39 -4.61 -3.13 9.27
N SER A 40 -3.79 -3.50 8.29
CA SER A 40 -3.33 -4.87 8.14
C SER A 40 -2.01 -4.91 7.41
N VAL A 41 -1.14 -5.83 7.81
CA VAL A 41 0.10 -6.13 7.12
C VAL A 41 0.02 -7.61 6.76
N THR A 42 -0.07 -7.90 5.47
CA THR A 42 -0.30 -9.25 5.00
C THR A 42 0.36 -9.46 3.64
N GLN A 43 -0.15 -10.37 2.85
CA GLN A 43 0.32 -10.64 1.50
C GLN A 43 -0.87 -10.76 0.57
N VAL A 44 -0.63 -10.48 -0.70
CA VAL A 44 -1.65 -10.75 -1.73
C VAL A 44 -1.76 -12.27 -1.91
N ASP A 45 -2.97 -12.75 -2.05
CA ASP A 45 -3.22 -14.17 -2.28
C ASP A 45 -3.05 -14.47 -3.76
N GLY A 46 -1.88 -15.00 -4.12
CA GLY A 46 -1.56 -15.38 -5.49
C GLY A 46 -0.85 -14.28 -6.26
N GLU A 47 -1.00 -14.33 -7.57
CA GLU A 47 -0.36 -13.34 -8.45
C GLU A 47 -1.02 -11.96 -8.31
N PHE A 48 -0.18 -10.93 -8.27
CA PHE A 48 -0.64 -9.56 -8.29
C PHE A 48 -0.15 -8.93 -9.58
N GLN A 49 -1.08 -8.44 -10.38
CA GLN A 49 -0.77 -7.82 -11.67
C GLN A 49 -1.17 -6.34 -11.69
N GLY A 50 -1.24 -5.73 -10.50
CA GLY A 50 -1.66 -4.35 -10.39
C GLY A 50 -3.15 -4.23 -10.23
N CYS A 51 -3.63 -3.01 -10.43
CA CYS A 51 -5.04 -2.68 -10.26
C CYS A 51 -5.64 -2.25 -11.59
N ASP A 52 -6.88 -2.67 -11.77
CA ASP A 52 -7.74 -2.21 -12.84
C ASP A 52 -9.07 -1.84 -12.19
N PHE A 53 -9.79 -0.88 -12.72
CA PHE A 53 -11.02 -0.43 -12.08
C PHE A 53 -12.00 -1.58 -11.90
N GLY A 54 -12.45 -1.77 -10.66
CA GLY A 54 -13.38 -2.83 -10.32
C GLY A 54 -12.77 -4.18 -10.04
N LYS A 55 -11.46 -4.34 -10.21
CA LYS A 55 -10.80 -5.60 -9.94
C LYS A 55 -10.76 -5.88 -8.44
N ILE A 56 -11.01 -7.13 -8.06
CA ILE A 56 -10.98 -7.55 -6.66
C ILE A 56 -9.61 -8.14 -6.36
N ILE A 57 -8.96 -7.62 -5.33
CA ILE A 57 -7.68 -8.13 -4.84
C ILE A 57 -7.94 -8.87 -3.52
N ARG A 58 -7.60 -10.13 -3.47
CA ARG A 58 -7.76 -10.93 -2.26
C ARG A 58 -6.45 -10.99 -1.50
N LEU A 59 -6.54 -10.86 -0.19
CA LEU A 59 -5.38 -10.88 0.70
C LEU A 59 -5.40 -12.15 1.54
N MET A 60 -4.23 -12.55 2.01
CA MET A 60 -4.08 -13.78 2.77
C MET A 60 -4.80 -13.76 4.11
N ASP A 61 -5.11 -12.58 4.64
CA ASP A 61 -5.85 -12.45 5.90
C ASP A 61 -7.37 -12.61 5.73
N GLY A 62 -7.82 -12.92 4.51
CA GLY A 62 -9.24 -13.07 4.22
C GLY A 62 -9.92 -11.80 3.75
N THR A 63 -9.22 -10.69 3.75
CA THR A 63 -9.76 -9.41 3.28
C THR A 63 -9.78 -9.40 1.76
N ALA A 64 -10.79 -8.76 1.18
CA ALA A 64 -10.85 -8.50 -0.24
C ALA A 64 -11.10 -7.01 -0.45
N LEU A 65 -10.38 -6.41 -1.39
CA LEU A 65 -10.49 -5.00 -1.70
C LEU A 65 -10.73 -4.85 -3.18
N LYS A 66 -11.47 -3.80 -3.54
CA LYS A 66 -11.79 -3.50 -4.92
C LYS A 66 -10.94 -2.33 -5.40
N CYS A 67 -10.30 -2.48 -6.54
CA CYS A 67 -9.50 -1.40 -7.11
C CYS A 67 -10.36 -0.25 -7.57
N SER A 68 -9.99 0.96 -7.15
CA SER A 68 -10.62 2.19 -7.63
C SER A 68 -9.63 3.06 -8.39
N SER A 69 -8.50 2.51 -8.77
CA SER A 69 -7.48 3.19 -9.56
C SER A 69 -6.88 2.20 -10.54
N TYR A 70 -6.01 2.70 -11.41
CA TYR A 70 -5.34 1.88 -12.41
C TYR A 70 -3.84 1.95 -12.19
N GLY A 71 -3.18 0.81 -12.28
CA GLY A 71 -1.72 0.75 -12.19
C GLY A 71 -1.26 -0.68 -12.44
N TYR A 72 -0.07 -0.83 -13.00
CA TYR A 72 0.47 -2.15 -13.29
C TYR A 72 1.74 -2.39 -12.50
N THR A 73 1.79 -3.55 -11.87
CA THR A 73 3.00 -4.04 -11.20
C THR A 73 2.80 -5.56 -11.06
N TYR A 74 3.85 -6.32 -11.35
CA TYR A 74 3.74 -7.78 -11.26
C TYR A 74 4.56 -8.29 -10.10
N ALA A 75 3.93 -9.15 -9.28
CA ALA A 75 4.63 -9.89 -8.24
C ALA A 75 3.80 -11.10 -7.86
N TYR A 76 4.46 -12.13 -7.34
CA TYR A 76 3.78 -13.32 -6.86
C TYR A 76 3.73 -13.27 -5.33
N MET A 77 2.52 -13.28 -4.79
CA MET A 77 2.27 -13.23 -3.35
C MET A 77 3.08 -12.13 -2.64
N PRO A 78 3.07 -10.89 -3.17
CA PRO A 78 3.87 -9.83 -2.58
C PRO A 78 3.33 -9.40 -1.23
N ASP A 79 4.19 -8.80 -0.42
CA ASP A 79 3.76 -8.16 0.82
C ASP A 79 2.78 -7.06 0.51
N ALA A 80 1.75 -6.94 1.32
CA ALA A 80 0.70 -5.96 1.15
C ALA A 80 0.39 -5.29 2.48
N VAL A 81 0.30 -3.98 2.46
CA VAL A 81 -0.07 -3.20 3.65
C VAL A 81 -1.33 -2.42 3.33
N VAL A 82 -2.33 -2.56 4.18
CA VAL A 82 -3.61 -1.89 4.02
C VAL A 82 -3.65 -0.67 4.92
N PHE A 83 -3.88 0.49 4.34
CA PHE A 83 -4.06 1.75 5.07
C PHE A 83 -5.49 2.22 4.94
N ALA A 84 -6.03 2.78 6.01
CA ALA A 84 -7.37 3.32 5.99
C ALA A 84 -7.42 4.65 6.70
N LYS A 85 -8.31 5.52 6.23
CA LYS A 85 -8.55 6.83 6.80
C LYS A 85 -10.02 7.16 6.69
N GLN A 86 -10.59 7.68 7.76
CA GLN A 86 -11.95 8.18 7.73
C GLN A 86 -11.96 9.64 7.36
N ALA A 87 -12.88 10.03 6.51
CA ALA A 87 -13.08 11.40 6.11
C ALA A 87 -14.57 11.70 6.17
N THR A 88 -14.92 12.91 6.62
CA THR A 88 -16.30 13.35 6.70
C THR A 88 -16.50 14.48 5.69
N TYR A 89 -17.55 14.34 4.87
CA TYR A 89 -17.90 15.34 3.89
C TYR A 89 -19.40 15.46 3.83
N GLN A 90 -19.92 16.66 4.02
CA GLN A 90 -21.35 16.95 4.00
C GLN A 90 -22.15 16.04 4.95
N GLY A 91 -21.60 15.82 6.15
CA GLY A 91 -22.26 15.01 7.16
C GLY A 91 -22.17 13.51 6.96
N LYS A 92 -21.49 13.06 5.90
CA LYS A 92 -21.30 11.63 5.64
C LYS A 92 -19.86 11.24 5.89
N THR A 93 -19.68 10.07 6.50
CA THR A 93 -18.36 9.53 6.77
C THR A 93 -17.99 8.52 5.68
N PHE A 94 -16.81 8.69 5.13
CA PHE A 94 -16.26 7.80 4.11
C PHE A 94 -15.00 7.15 4.63
N VAL A 95 -14.75 5.93 4.18
CA VAL A 95 -13.49 5.24 4.46
C VAL A 95 -12.68 5.22 3.18
N MET A 96 -11.49 5.79 3.26
CA MET A 96 -10.55 5.79 2.15
C MET A 96 -9.50 4.72 2.42
N ILE A 97 -9.27 3.84 1.45
CA ILE A 97 -8.36 2.72 1.62
C ILE A 97 -7.27 2.80 0.57
N LYS A 98 -6.05 2.56 0.99
CA LYS A 98 -4.91 2.44 0.09
C LYS A 98 -4.21 1.11 0.35
N LEU A 99 -3.76 0.49 -0.71
CA LEU A 99 -3.01 -0.77 -0.64
C LEU A 99 -1.59 -0.50 -1.13
N LEU A 100 -0.62 -0.83 -0.30
CA LEU A 100 0.79 -0.70 -0.65
C LEU A 100 1.32 -2.07 -1.04
N VAL A 101 1.75 -2.21 -2.29
CA VAL A 101 2.32 -3.44 -2.83
C VAL A 101 3.55 -3.07 -3.64
N GLU A 102 4.69 -3.70 -3.36
CA GLU A 102 5.94 -3.48 -4.09
C GLU A 102 6.34 -2.00 -4.18
N GLY A 103 6.10 -1.25 -3.10
CA GLY A 103 6.46 0.16 -3.05
C GLY A 103 5.48 1.08 -3.75
N GLU A 104 4.40 0.56 -4.31
CA GLU A 104 3.40 1.36 -4.99
C GLU A 104 2.08 1.35 -4.24
N LEU A 105 1.41 2.50 -4.25
CA LEU A 105 0.13 2.66 -3.59
C LEU A 105 -0.99 2.63 -4.61
N PHE A 106 -2.02 1.88 -4.27
CA PHE A 106 -3.22 1.76 -5.10
C PHE A 106 -4.42 2.21 -4.27
N ASP A 107 -5.28 3.04 -4.88
CA ASP A 107 -6.53 3.42 -4.23
C ASP A 107 -7.51 2.27 -4.33
N MET A 108 -8.11 1.94 -3.20
CA MET A 108 -8.99 0.79 -3.08
C MET A 108 -10.31 1.20 -2.47
N GLU A 109 -11.30 0.37 -2.66
CA GLU A 109 -12.61 0.49 -2.03
C GLU A 109 -12.89 -0.78 -1.24
N PRO A 110 -13.61 -0.67 -0.11
CA PRO A 110 -14.05 -1.87 0.60
C PRO A 110 -15.04 -2.65 -0.26
N THR A 111 -15.00 -3.97 -0.13
CA THR A 111 -15.98 -4.80 -0.79
C THR A 111 -16.90 -5.41 0.25
N LEU A 112 -18.14 -5.69 -0.17
CA LEU A 112 -19.11 -6.33 0.69
C LEU A 112 -19.18 -7.82 0.37
N LEU A 113 -18.05 -8.44 0.18
CA LEU A 113 -18.01 -9.88 -0.04
C LEU A 113 -18.33 -10.59 1.26
N LYS A 114 -19.26 -11.49 1.17
CA LYS A 114 -19.63 -12.31 2.29
C LYS A 114 -19.30 -13.76 2.01
#